data_d24e0f8127dfd26d43519da066507489
#
_entry.id   d24e0f8127dfd26d43519da066507489
#
_cell.length_a   1.000
_cell.length_b   1.000
_cell.length_c   1.000
_cell.angle_alpha   90.00
_cell.angle_beta   90.00
_cell.angle_gamma   90.00
#
_symmetry.space_group_name_H-M   'P 1'
#
loop_
_entity.id
_entity.type
_entity.pdbx_description
1 polymer ?
#
loop_
_entity_poly.entity_id
_entity_poly.type
_entity_poly.pdbx_seq_one_letter_code
_entity_poly.pdbx_strand_id
1 'polypeptide(L)'
;MEPLHLFGTAAQKERWLAPLLDGTIRSGFSMTEPAVAFSDARNIATSIVREGDEYVIDGHKWWTTGAADPRCALLVVMGKTDPGAAAHRQQSMVLLPRDAPGVTIVRSLPIFGFEDQHGHCEIRFEGVRVPAEELLGAEGEGFAIAQARLGPDPADRRRAGRGACAQRGARGVAAAAG
;
A
#
# COMPACT_ATOMS: atom_id res chain seq x y z
N MET A 1 -1.57 7.06 -0.80
CA MET A 1 -2.71 8.01 -0.65
C MET A 1 -3.93 7.57 -1.45
N GLU A 2 -3.78 7.16 -2.70
CA GLU A 2 -4.90 6.78 -3.59
C GLU A 2 -5.82 5.68 -3.01
N PRO A 3 -5.33 4.55 -2.46
CA PRO A 3 -6.22 3.56 -1.83
C PRO A 3 -7.07 4.14 -0.70
N LEU A 4 -6.48 4.99 0.14
CA LEU A 4 -7.19 5.62 1.24
C LEU A 4 -8.24 6.63 0.73
N HIS A 5 -7.93 7.35 -0.34
CA HIS A 5 -8.90 8.25 -0.99
C HIS A 5 -10.11 7.50 -1.57
N LEU A 6 -9.86 6.37 -2.24
CA LEU A 6 -10.91 5.61 -2.92
C LEU A 6 -11.74 4.75 -1.95
N PHE A 7 -11.08 4.07 -1.01
CA PHE A 7 -11.69 3.02 -0.19
C PHE A 7 -11.83 3.39 1.30
N GLY A 8 -11.22 4.49 1.75
CA GLY A 8 -11.27 4.91 3.13
C GLY A 8 -12.63 5.47 3.53
N THR A 9 -13.04 5.21 4.77
CA THR A 9 -14.20 5.85 5.40
C THR A 9 -13.95 7.35 5.63
N ALA A 10 -14.99 8.11 5.97
CA ALA A 10 -14.85 9.53 6.30
C ALA A 10 -13.88 9.75 7.48
N ALA A 11 -14.00 8.95 8.54
CA ALA A 11 -13.13 9.01 9.71
C ALA A 11 -11.65 8.68 9.36
N GLN A 12 -11.42 7.63 8.57
CA GLN A 12 -10.08 7.27 8.10
C GLN A 12 -9.46 8.37 7.22
N LYS A 13 -10.26 9.01 6.38
CA LYS A 13 -9.80 10.13 5.55
C LYS A 13 -9.44 11.36 6.37
N GLU A 14 -10.26 11.70 7.34
CA GLU A 14 -9.98 12.80 8.26
C GLU A 14 -8.71 12.54 9.07
N ARG A 15 -8.59 11.33 9.64
CA ARG A 15 -7.46 10.95 10.49
C ARG A 15 -6.14 10.84 9.72
N TRP A 16 -6.16 10.24 8.54
CA TRP A 16 -4.94 9.85 7.84
C TRP A 16 -4.73 10.60 6.52
N LEU A 17 -5.78 10.75 5.68
CA LEU A 17 -5.61 11.33 4.35
C LEU A 17 -5.34 12.83 4.41
N ALA A 18 -6.05 13.56 5.25
CA ALA A 18 -5.86 15.01 5.37
C ALA A 18 -4.41 15.38 5.73
N PRO A 19 -3.81 14.85 6.81
CA PRO A 19 -2.42 15.15 7.14
C PRO A 19 -1.39 14.58 6.13
N LEU A 20 -1.73 13.52 5.39
CA LEU A 20 -0.90 13.02 4.29
C LEU A 20 -0.88 14.00 3.11
N LEU A 21 -2.01 14.62 2.78
CA LEU A 21 -2.11 15.63 1.72
C LEU A 21 -1.39 16.91 2.10
N ASP A 22 -1.48 17.32 3.35
CA ASP A 22 -0.76 18.49 3.88
C ASP A 22 0.76 18.24 4.02
N GLY A 23 1.20 17.00 3.90
CA GLY A 23 2.59 16.60 4.01
C GLY A 23 3.14 16.60 5.45
N THR A 24 2.28 16.75 6.46
CA THR A 24 2.66 16.71 7.89
C THR A 24 3.07 15.32 8.34
N ILE A 25 2.44 14.29 7.77
CA ILE A 25 2.81 12.88 7.97
C ILE A 25 3.19 12.19 6.65
N ARG A 26 3.79 11.01 6.78
CA ARG A 26 4.09 10.10 5.68
C ARG A 26 3.47 8.73 5.97
N SER A 27 3.40 7.89 4.93
CA SER A 27 2.93 6.52 5.06
C SER A 27 3.86 5.53 4.38
N GLY A 28 3.94 4.31 4.92
CA GLY A 28 4.57 3.16 4.29
C GLY A 28 3.51 2.17 3.79
N PHE A 29 3.77 1.51 2.65
CA PHE A 29 2.92 0.44 2.12
C PHE A 29 3.62 -0.90 2.31
N SER A 30 3.14 -1.70 3.26
CA SER A 30 3.74 -2.96 3.70
C SER A 30 3.02 -4.13 3.04
N MET A 31 3.54 -4.57 1.90
CA MET A 31 2.93 -5.64 1.12
C MET A 31 3.90 -6.81 0.92
N THR A 32 5.13 -6.56 0.45
CA THR A 32 6.13 -7.59 0.14
C THR A 32 6.67 -8.31 1.37
N GLU A 33 7.03 -9.58 1.22
CA GLU A 33 7.54 -10.44 2.28
C GLU A 33 8.82 -11.16 1.86
N PRO A 34 9.81 -11.32 2.75
CA PRO A 34 11.07 -11.96 2.41
C PRO A 34 10.96 -13.46 2.21
N ALA A 35 9.99 -14.11 2.85
CA ALA A 35 9.89 -15.58 2.92
C ALA A 35 9.03 -16.21 1.80
N VAL A 36 8.39 -15.41 0.94
CA VAL A 36 7.48 -15.90 -0.09
C VAL A 36 7.82 -15.36 -1.48
N ALA A 37 7.44 -16.11 -2.53
CA ALA A 37 7.59 -15.67 -3.92
C ALA A 37 6.57 -14.57 -4.21
N PHE A 38 7.00 -13.32 -4.06
CA PHE A 38 6.13 -12.15 -3.96
C PHE A 38 5.67 -11.58 -5.30
N SER A 39 6.16 -12.03 -6.42
CA SER A 39 5.61 -11.63 -7.72
C SER A 39 4.11 -11.95 -7.86
N ASP A 40 3.60 -12.83 -7.01
CA ASP A 40 2.19 -13.16 -6.85
C ASP A 40 1.71 -12.74 -5.44
N ALA A 41 0.88 -11.70 -5.37
CA ALA A 41 0.33 -11.20 -4.10
C ALA A 41 -0.53 -12.23 -3.34
N ARG A 42 -0.95 -13.33 -4.00
CA ARG A 42 -1.68 -14.42 -3.34
C ARG A 42 -0.81 -15.21 -2.37
N ASN A 43 0.52 -15.15 -2.53
CA ASN A 43 1.47 -15.85 -1.68
C ASN A 43 1.73 -15.18 -0.33
N ILE A 44 1.12 -14.01 -0.05
CA ILE A 44 1.26 -13.33 1.24
C ILE A 44 1.01 -14.31 2.39
N ALA A 45 1.93 -14.34 3.36
CA ALA A 45 1.86 -15.18 4.55
C ALA A 45 1.43 -14.41 5.82
N THR A 46 1.63 -13.08 5.86
CA THR A 46 1.14 -12.23 6.96
C THR A 46 -0.33 -12.49 7.21
N SER A 47 -0.68 -12.79 8.48
CA SER A 47 -2.05 -13.02 8.92
C SER A 47 -2.67 -11.74 9.46
N ILE A 48 -3.97 -11.58 9.25
CA ILE A 48 -4.83 -10.56 9.84
C ILE A 48 -6.05 -11.30 10.37
N VAL A 49 -6.09 -11.57 11.66
CA VAL A 49 -7.15 -12.38 12.30
C VAL A 49 -8.09 -11.47 13.06
N ARG A 50 -9.40 -11.59 12.82
CA ARG A 50 -10.39 -10.84 13.56
C ARG A 50 -10.62 -11.46 14.93
N GLU A 51 -10.46 -10.66 15.99
CA GLU A 51 -10.76 -11.02 17.38
C GLU A 51 -11.73 -9.98 17.97
N GLY A 52 -13.03 -10.27 17.92
CA GLY A 52 -14.05 -9.34 18.37
C GLY A 52 -14.07 -8.05 17.52
N ASP A 53 -13.79 -6.92 18.17
CA ASP A 53 -13.77 -5.59 17.53
C ASP A 53 -12.36 -5.15 17.11
N GLU A 54 -11.41 -6.07 17.08
CA GLU A 54 -10.02 -5.82 16.68
C GLU A 54 -9.56 -6.80 15.61
N TYR A 55 -8.51 -6.41 14.89
CA TYR A 55 -7.67 -7.32 14.10
C TYR A 55 -6.32 -7.50 14.77
N VAL A 56 -5.85 -8.75 14.81
CA VAL A 56 -4.50 -9.12 15.25
C VAL A 56 -3.66 -9.43 14.02
N ILE A 57 -2.51 -8.80 13.94
CA ILE A 57 -1.62 -8.87 12.77
C ILE A 57 -0.31 -9.50 13.18
N ASP A 58 0.06 -10.58 12.49
CA ASP A 58 1.34 -11.25 12.61
C ASP A 58 1.98 -11.44 11.24
N GLY A 59 3.25 -11.04 11.11
CA GLY A 59 3.92 -11.17 9.83
C GLY A 59 5.27 -10.49 9.73
N HIS A 60 5.88 -10.66 8.56
CA HIS A 60 7.22 -10.13 8.28
C HIS A 60 7.23 -9.49 6.88
N LYS A 61 7.40 -8.20 6.85
CA LYS A 61 7.41 -7.40 5.62
C LYS A 61 8.80 -6.85 5.34
N TRP A 62 9.09 -6.59 4.08
CA TRP A 62 10.29 -5.89 3.68
C TRP A 62 10.02 -4.92 2.51
N TRP A 63 11.01 -4.12 2.16
CA TRP A 63 10.91 -3.10 1.12
C TRP A 63 9.75 -2.12 1.35
N THR A 64 9.40 -1.87 2.61
CA THR A 64 8.42 -0.84 2.97
C THR A 64 9.08 0.53 2.89
N THR A 65 8.94 1.16 1.74
CA THR A 65 9.54 2.46 1.44
C THR A 65 8.95 3.54 2.33
N GLY A 66 9.81 4.37 2.91
CA GLY A 66 9.45 5.51 3.74
C GLY A 66 9.12 5.19 5.18
N ALA A 67 9.19 3.92 5.62
CA ALA A 67 8.86 3.55 6.99
C ALA A 67 9.89 4.04 8.02
N ALA A 68 11.12 4.38 7.63
CA ALA A 68 12.13 4.99 8.49
C ALA A 68 12.03 6.51 8.55
N ASP A 69 11.23 7.16 7.69
CA ASP A 69 11.02 8.61 7.79
C ASP A 69 10.45 8.95 9.18
N PRO A 70 11.02 9.91 9.93
CA PRO A 70 10.51 10.33 11.23
C PRO A 70 9.04 10.79 11.19
N ARG A 71 8.56 11.24 10.03
CA ARG A 71 7.17 11.65 9.80
C ARG A 71 6.26 10.49 9.41
N CYS A 72 6.78 9.27 9.21
CA CYS A 72 5.96 8.11 8.90
C CYS A 72 5.08 7.78 10.12
N ALA A 73 3.80 8.06 10.00
CA ALA A 73 2.82 7.82 11.06
C ALA A 73 1.88 6.66 10.73
N LEU A 74 1.76 6.28 9.46
CA LEU A 74 0.80 5.29 8.98
C LEU A 74 1.50 4.18 8.20
N LEU A 75 1.18 2.93 8.51
CA LEU A 75 1.46 1.77 7.67
C LEU A 75 0.15 1.23 7.09
N VAL A 76 0.13 1.01 5.77
CA VAL A 76 -0.94 0.27 5.09
C VAL A 76 -0.45 -1.15 4.91
N VAL A 77 -1.00 -2.08 5.67
CA VAL A 77 -0.52 -3.47 5.72
C VAL A 77 -1.49 -4.39 5.00
N MET A 78 -0.98 -5.19 4.07
CA MET A 78 -1.72 -6.23 3.39
C MET A 78 -1.40 -7.60 4.00
N GLY A 79 -2.43 -8.37 4.35
CA GLY A 79 -2.31 -9.71 4.91
C GLY A 79 -3.52 -10.56 4.57
N LYS A 80 -3.49 -11.85 4.95
CA LYS A 80 -4.60 -12.78 4.78
C LYS A 80 -5.56 -12.72 5.95
N THR A 81 -6.85 -12.48 5.66
CA THR A 81 -7.94 -12.57 6.63
C THR A 81 -8.67 -13.92 6.53
N ASP A 82 -8.83 -14.46 5.33
CA ASP A 82 -9.47 -15.75 5.10
C ASP A 82 -8.67 -16.60 4.11
N PRO A 83 -7.77 -17.49 4.59
CA PRO A 83 -7.02 -18.40 3.72
C PRO A 83 -7.88 -19.40 2.95
N GLY A 84 -9.13 -19.65 3.40
CA GLY A 84 -10.09 -20.57 2.77
C GLY A 84 -10.88 -19.95 1.62
N ALA A 85 -10.88 -18.63 1.50
CA ALA A 85 -11.59 -17.93 0.44
C ALA A 85 -10.95 -18.14 -0.94
N ALA A 86 -11.65 -17.72 -1.99
CA ALA A 86 -11.11 -17.71 -3.35
C ALA A 86 -9.81 -16.87 -3.41
N ALA A 87 -8.84 -17.27 -4.22
CA ALA A 87 -7.45 -16.77 -4.20
C ALA A 87 -7.29 -15.25 -4.18
N HIS A 88 -8.18 -14.50 -4.86
CA HIS A 88 -8.15 -13.04 -4.88
C HIS A 88 -9.04 -12.38 -3.80
N ARG A 89 -9.61 -13.18 -2.90
CA ARG A 89 -10.49 -12.76 -1.79
C ARG A 89 -9.92 -13.12 -0.42
N GLN A 90 -8.71 -13.67 -0.38
CA GLN A 90 -8.05 -14.07 0.87
C GLN A 90 -7.44 -12.87 1.62
N GLN A 91 -7.10 -11.80 0.89
CA GLN A 91 -6.32 -10.70 1.44
C GLN A 91 -7.18 -9.50 1.78
N SER A 92 -6.82 -8.83 2.86
CA SER A 92 -7.37 -7.55 3.27
C SER A 92 -6.26 -6.53 3.50
N MET A 93 -6.63 -5.28 3.64
CA MET A 93 -5.71 -4.20 4.02
C MET A 93 -6.19 -3.54 5.29
N VAL A 94 -5.26 -3.26 6.19
CA VAL A 94 -5.50 -2.52 7.42
C VAL A 94 -4.59 -1.31 7.51
N LEU A 95 -5.12 -0.27 8.12
CA LEU A 95 -4.41 0.97 8.46
C LEU A 95 -3.91 0.83 9.90
N LEU A 96 -2.63 1.02 10.13
CA LEU A 96 -2.12 0.96 11.49
C LEU A 96 -1.09 2.05 11.75
N PRO A 97 -1.06 2.61 12.99
CA PRO A 97 0.01 3.51 13.40
C PRO A 97 1.37 2.81 13.29
N ARG A 98 2.37 3.52 12.75
CA ARG A 98 3.73 2.96 12.59
C ARG A 98 4.37 2.58 13.94
N ASP A 99 3.98 3.26 15.01
CA ASP A 99 4.45 3.09 16.39
C ASP A 99 3.53 2.20 17.25
N ALA A 100 2.58 1.49 16.63
CA ALA A 100 1.70 0.57 17.35
C ALA A 100 2.53 -0.53 18.08
N PRO A 101 2.11 -0.94 19.29
CA PRO A 101 2.77 -2.04 20.00
C PRO A 101 2.85 -3.30 19.13
N GLY A 102 4.03 -3.94 19.10
CA GLY A 102 4.29 -5.11 18.26
C GLY A 102 4.82 -4.79 16.86
N VAL A 103 4.90 -3.53 16.47
CA VAL A 103 5.57 -3.10 15.22
C VAL A 103 7.04 -2.85 15.50
N THR A 104 7.91 -3.57 14.78
CA THR A 104 9.36 -3.40 14.87
C THR A 104 9.96 -3.09 13.50
N ILE A 105 10.56 -1.92 13.34
CA ILE A 105 11.43 -1.64 12.20
C ILE A 105 12.76 -2.35 12.44
N VAL A 106 13.03 -3.44 11.70
CA VAL A 106 14.21 -4.28 11.91
C VAL A 106 15.45 -3.57 11.39
N ARG A 107 15.38 -3.04 10.17
CA ARG A 107 16.49 -2.31 9.51
C ARG A 107 15.99 -1.63 8.23
N SER A 108 16.76 -0.69 7.74
CA SER A 108 16.70 -0.22 6.36
C SER A 108 17.52 -1.15 5.46
N LEU A 109 16.99 -1.41 4.26
CA LEU A 109 17.62 -2.25 3.24
C LEU A 109 18.33 -1.34 2.23
N PRO A 110 19.64 -1.51 1.99
CA PRO A 110 20.36 -0.71 1.02
C PRO A 110 19.99 -1.09 -0.41
N ILE A 111 19.95 -0.10 -1.31
CA ILE A 111 19.81 -0.30 -2.75
C ILE A 111 21.16 0.00 -3.39
N PHE A 112 21.76 -0.98 -4.06
CA PHE A 112 23.11 -0.86 -4.64
C PHE A 112 24.18 -0.30 -3.67
N GLY A 113 24.05 -0.61 -2.36
CA GLY A 113 24.96 -0.13 -1.34
C GLY A 113 24.64 1.28 -0.81
N PHE A 114 23.59 1.94 -1.32
CA PHE A 114 23.10 3.22 -0.81
C PHE A 114 21.95 3.03 0.14
N GLU A 115 21.97 3.74 1.26
CA GLU A 115 20.82 3.85 2.17
C GLU A 115 20.11 5.17 1.91
N ASP A 116 18.82 5.09 1.56
CA ASP A 116 17.95 6.26 1.50
C ASP A 116 17.60 6.70 2.93
N GLN A 117 17.68 8.01 3.20
CA GLN A 117 17.32 8.58 4.50
C GLN A 117 15.89 8.26 4.96
N HIS A 118 14.98 7.90 4.05
CA HIS A 118 13.60 7.51 4.35
C HIS A 118 13.44 6.00 4.50
N GLY A 119 14.45 5.23 4.12
CA GLY A 119 14.56 3.80 4.24
C GLY A 119 13.61 2.99 3.38
N HIS A 120 14.10 1.81 2.99
CA HIS A 120 13.27 0.71 2.48
C HIS A 120 13.29 -0.38 3.54
N CYS A 121 12.30 -0.36 4.45
CA CYS A 121 12.44 -1.06 5.72
C CYS A 121 11.98 -2.51 5.66
N GLU A 122 12.67 -3.32 6.44
CA GLU A 122 12.22 -4.61 6.92
C GLU A 122 11.46 -4.40 8.23
N ILE A 123 10.23 -4.94 8.32
CA ILE A 123 9.33 -4.70 9.43
C ILE A 123 8.76 -6.04 9.92
N ARG A 124 8.72 -6.23 11.24
CA ARG A 124 8.01 -7.31 11.90
C ARG A 124 6.75 -6.80 12.58
N PHE A 125 5.72 -7.61 12.49
CA PHE A 125 4.45 -7.44 13.19
C PHE A 125 4.27 -8.67 14.09
N GLU A 126 4.16 -8.45 15.40
CA GLU A 126 4.07 -9.50 16.40
C GLU A 126 2.90 -9.19 17.33
N GLY A 127 1.74 -9.83 17.07
CA GLY A 127 0.51 -9.62 17.82
C GLY A 127 0.00 -8.19 17.78
N VAL A 128 0.20 -7.48 16.67
CA VAL A 128 -0.22 -6.06 16.54
C VAL A 128 -1.73 -5.97 16.49
N ARG A 129 -2.32 -5.22 17.43
CA ARG A 129 -3.78 -5.03 17.54
C ARG A 129 -4.20 -3.70 16.96
N VAL A 130 -5.22 -3.72 16.12
CA VAL A 130 -5.86 -2.53 15.57
C VAL A 130 -7.38 -2.67 15.63
N PRO A 131 -8.12 -1.58 15.89
CA PRO A 131 -9.58 -1.60 15.84
C PRO A 131 -10.10 -2.07 14.48
N ALA A 132 -11.23 -2.78 14.47
CA ALA A 132 -11.82 -3.30 13.24
C ALA A 132 -12.19 -2.19 12.23
N GLU A 133 -12.44 -0.99 12.72
CA GLU A 133 -12.69 0.21 11.92
C GLU A 133 -11.49 0.68 11.09
N GLU A 134 -10.28 0.20 11.39
CA GLU A 134 -9.06 0.48 10.60
C GLU A 134 -8.90 -0.46 9.39
N LEU A 135 -9.87 -1.35 9.14
CA LEU A 135 -9.93 -2.10 7.88
C LEU A 135 -10.17 -1.13 6.72
N LEU A 136 -9.35 -1.20 5.69
CA LEU A 136 -9.49 -0.39 4.48
C LEU A 136 -10.38 -1.13 3.46
N GLY A 137 -11.54 -0.56 3.14
CA GLY A 137 -12.56 -1.22 2.34
C GLY A 137 -13.28 -2.34 3.11
N ALA A 138 -13.46 -3.51 2.50
CA ALA A 138 -14.06 -4.67 3.13
C ALA A 138 -13.07 -5.85 3.22
N GLU A 139 -13.38 -6.83 4.08
CA GLU A 139 -12.60 -8.08 4.13
C GLU A 139 -12.57 -8.77 2.76
N GLY A 140 -11.40 -9.28 2.39
CA GLY A 140 -11.17 -9.95 1.12
C GLY A 140 -11.04 -9.00 -0.08
N GLU A 141 -10.98 -7.69 0.12
CA GLU A 141 -10.79 -6.71 -0.96
C GLU A 141 -9.34 -6.25 -1.13
N GLY A 142 -8.41 -6.73 -0.31
CA GLY A 142 -7.02 -6.30 -0.34
C GLY A 142 -6.36 -6.43 -1.70
N PHE A 143 -6.64 -7.51 -2.44
CA PHE A 143 -6.12 -7.69 -3.80
C PHE A 143 -6.70 -6.63 -4.76
N ALA A 144 -8.00 -6.39 -4.73
CA ALA A 144 -8.65 -5.39 -5.58
C ALA A 144 -8.13 -3.97 -5.29
N ILE A 145 -7.97 -3.63 -4.01
CA ILE A 145 -7.39 -2.35 -3.56
C ILE A 145 -5.95 -2.20 -4.06
N ALA A 146 -5.13 -3.26 -3.98
CA ALA A 146 -3.76 -3.25 -4.49
C ALA A 146 -3.72 -3.01 -6.01
N GLN A 147 -4.64 -3.63 -6.77
CA GLN A 147 -4.74 -3.41 -8.22
C GLN A 147 -5.21 -1.98 -8.56
N ALA A 148 -6.21 -1.46 -7.85
CA ALA A 148 -6.69 -0.09 -8.04
C ALA A 148 -5.59 0.96 -7.82
N ARG A 149 -4.66 0.70 -6.86
CA ARG A 149 -3.49 1.55 -6.60
C ARG A 149 -2.57 1.69 -7.83
N LEU A 150 -2.48 0.67 -8.65
CA LEU A 150 -1.64 0.71 -9.86
C LEU A 150 -2.24 1.58 -10.96
N GLY A 151 -3.44 2.10 -10.74
CA GLY A 151 -4.19 2.94 -11.69
C GLY A 151 -4.82 2.11 -12.83
N PRO A 152 -5.41 2.77 -13.82
CA PRO A 152 -6.07 2.09 -14.94
C PRO A 152 -5.13 1.10 -15.61
N ASP A 153 -5.70 0.03 -16.15
CA ASP A 153 -5.00 -1.07 -16.82
C ASP A 153 -3.84 -0.53 -17.66
N PRO A 154 -2.66 -1.18 -17.63
CA PRO A 154 -1.54 -0.85 -18.51
C PRO A 154 -1.94 -0.69 -20.00
N ALA A 155 -2.97 -1.41 -20.47
CA ALA A 155 -3.55 -1.25 -21.78
C ALA A 155 -4.22 0.12 -21.97
N ASP A 156 -4.91 0.63 -20.97
CA ASP A 156 -5.56 1.96 -20.99
C ASP A 156 -4.53 3.08 -20.92
N ARG A 157 -3.46 2.90 -20.16
CA ARG A 157 -2.33 3.85 -20.13
C ARG A 157 -1.62 3.92 -21.50
N ARG A 158 -1.47 2.80 -22.18
CA ARG A 158 -0.91 2.77 -23.56
C ARG A 158 -1.83 3.48 -24.56
N ARG A 159 -3.15 3.33 -24.41
CA ARG A 159 -4.13 4.03 -25.25
C ARG A 159 -4.10 5.54 -25.01
N ALA A 160 -4.07 5.97 -23.73
CA ALA A 160 -3.95 7.38 -23.38
C ALA A 160 -2.64 7.99 -23.86
N GLY A 161 -1.51 7.26 -23.74
CA GLY A 161 -0.21 7.69 -24.25
C GLY A 161 -0.17 7.83 -25.78
N ARG A 162 -0.80 6.91 -26.51
CA ARG A 162 -0.92 6.99 -27.99
C ARG A 162 -1.79 8.17 -28.41
N GLY A 163 -2.89 8.46 -27.70
CA GLY A 163 -3.73 9.61 -27.96
C GLY A 163 -3.00 10.94 -27.74
N ALA A 164 -2.23 11.05 -26.65
CA ALA A 164 -1.41 12.24 -26.39
C ALA A 164 -0.28 12.46 -27.41
N CYS A 165 0.33 11.36 -27.89
CA CYS A 165 1.35 11.44 -28.94
C CYS A 165 0.77 11.85 -30.30
N ALA A 166 -0.41 11.32 -30.64
CA ALA A 166 -1.10 11.69 -31.88
C ALA A 166 -1.52 13.16 -31.88
N GLN A 167 -2.00 13.69 -30.75
CA GLN A 167 -2.36 15.11 -30.63
C GLN A 167 -1.15 16.04 -30.71
N ARG A 168 0.02 15.65 -30.22
CA ARG A 168 1.25 16.44 -30.36
C ARG A 168 1.76 16.45 -31.80
N GLY A 169 1.66 15.30 -32.49
CA GLY A 169 2.01 15.22 -33.91
C GLY A 169 1.12 16.10 -34.80
N ALA A 170 -0.19 16.11 -34.55
CA ALA A 170 -1.12 16.95 -35.33
C ALA A 170 -0.87 18.45 -35.13
N ARG A 171 -0.52 18.89 -33.92
CA ARG A 171 -0.18 20.30 -33.64
C ARG A 171 1.17 20.71 -34.23
N GLY A 172 2.14 19.79 -34.31
CA GLY A 172 3.44 20.04 -34.93
C GLY A 172 3.35 20.25 -36.44
N VAL A 173 2.47 19.51 -37.11
CA VAL A 173 2.26 19.64 -38.58
C VAL A 173 1.51 20.93 -38.93
N ALA A 174 0.58 21.37 -38.10
CA ALA A 174 -0.15 22.62 -38.31
C ALA A 174 0.72 23.88 -38.09
N ALA A 175 1.78 23.78 -37.30
CA ALA A 175 2.71 24.91 -37.05
C ALA A 175 3.79 25.04 -38.12
N ALA A 176 3.99 24.03 -39.00
CA ALA A 176 5.00 24.03 -40.07
C ALA A 176 4.40 24.44 -41.46
N ALA A 177 3.08 24.67 -41.53
CA ALA A 177 2.36 25.04 -42.74
C ALA A 177 1.82 26.47 -42.75
N GLY A 178 2.32 27.34 -41.85
CA GLY A 178 2.01 28.73 -41.76
C GLY A 178 3.20 29.65 -42.04
#